data_f93991832478faab1b511aba690a5ef9
#
_entry.id   f93991832478faab1b511aba690a5ef9
#
_cell.length_a   1.000
_cell.length_b   1.000
_cell.length_c   1.000
_cell.angle_alpha   90.00
_cell.angle_beta   90.00
_cell.angle_gamma   90.00
#
_symmetry.space_group_name_H-M   'P 1'
#
loop_
_entity.id
_entity.type
_entity.pdbx_description
1 polymer ?
#
loop_
_entity_poly.entity_id
_entity_poly.type
_entity_poly.pdbx_seq_one_letter_code
_entity_poly.pdbx_strand_id
1 'polypeptide(L)'
;MLNRGLDKVELLRIVEAVANEKSIDKEIVIGSMESAIQKAALTKFGNDNNIEVVINRESGDITIQKVLDIVENVEDTAREITLSDAKKIDSANNDLKVGDKIFEELPQIDFGRIAAQSAKQVISSRVREAEKNRQYEDFIDKQDQILSGIIKRLEYGNVIVDLGKAEGVIKKDELIPREILKTGER
;
A
#
# COMPACT_ATOMS: atom_id res chain seq x y z
N MET A 1 -4.26 -28.29 -17.05
CA MET A 1 -4.80 -27.69 -15.81
C MET A 1 -4.59 -26.19 -15.95
N LEU A 2 -5.66 -25.44 -16.10
CA LEU A 2 -5.62 -23.98 -16.31
C LEU A 2 -5.06 -23.31 -15.04
N ASN A 3 -3.89 -22.72 -15.20
CA ASN A 3 -3.29 -21.83 -14.19
C ASN A 3 -4.15 -20.56 -14.17
N ARG A 4 -5.11 -20.46 -13.26
CA ARG A 4 -5.87 -19.25 -12.99
C ARG A 4 -5.04 -18.34 -12.09
N GLY A 5 -3.89 -17.89 -12.60
CA GLY A 5 -3.32 -16.65 -12.13
C GLY A 5 -4.27 -15.51 -12.49
N LEU A 6 -4.43 -14.51 -11.66
CA LEU A 6 -5.15 -13.28 -12.00
C LEU A 6 -4.72 -12.86 -13.42
N ASP A 7 -5.69 -12.77 -14.32
CA ASP A 7 -5.41 -12.35 -15.70
C ASP A 7 -4.80 -10.94 -15.62
N LYS A 8 -3.64 -10.73 -16.24
CA LYS A 8 -2.87 -9.48 -16.19
C LYS A 8 -3.75 -8.25 -16.43
N VAL A 9 -4.69 -8.40 -17.37
CA VAL A 9 -5.68 -7.37 -17.72
C VAL A 9 -6.70 -7.16 -16.58
N GLU A 10 -7.05 -8.23 -15.86
CA GLU A 10 -7.99 -8.15 -14.71
C GLU A 10 -7.37 -7.38 -13.54
N LEU A 11 -6.07 -7.53 -13.30
CA LEU A 11 -5.35 -6.77 -12.28
C LEU A 11 -5.43 -5.25 -12.53
N LEU A 12 -5.11 -4.81 -13.75
CA LEU A 12 -5.18 -3.39 -14.11
C LEU A 12 -6.62 -2.85 -14.03
N ARG A 13 -7.62 -3.64 -14.40
CA ARG A 13 -9.04 -3.26 -14.25
C ARG A 13 -9.43 -3.09 -12.79
N ILE A 14 -8.94 -3.96 -11.89
CA ILE A 14 -9.18 -3.82 -10.44
C ILE A 14 -8.53 -2.53 -9.93
N VAL A 15 -7.28 -2.25 -10.33
CA VAL A 15 -6.59 -1.00 -9.98
C VAL A 15 -7.39 0.22 -10.43
N GLU A 16 -7.86 0.22 -11.68
CA GLU A 16 -8.66 1.32 -12.23
C GLU A 16 -10.00 1.49 -11.52
N ALA A 17 -10.69 0.40 -11.24
CA ALA A 17 -11.96 0.43 -10.51
C ALA A 17 -11.79 1.03 -9.11
N VAL A 18 -10.77 0.58 -8.37
CA VAL A 18 -10.47 1.08 -7.02
C VAL A 18 -10.03 2.55 -7.06
N ALA A 19 -9.15 2.93 -7.99
CA ALA A 19 -8.68 4.30 -8.15
C ALA A 19 -9.84 5.25 -8.44
N ASN A 20 -10.74 4.88 -9.35
CA ASN A 20 -11.91 5.70 -9.73
C ASN A 20 -12.94 5.78 -8.60
N GLU A 21 -13.30 4.63 -7.97
CA GLU A 21 -14.29 4.58 -6.89
C GLU A 21 -13.89 5.44 -5.69
N LYS A 22 -12.60 5.43 -5.36
CA LYS A 22 -12.05 6.13 -4.19
C LYS A 22 -11.42 7.48 -4.51
N SER A 23 -11.38 7.87 -5.80
CA SER A 23 -10.69 9.09 -6.27
C SER A 23 -9.24 9.18 -5.78
N ILE A 24 -8.51 8.06 -5.83
CA ILE A 24 -7.12 7.92 -5.42
C ILE A 24 -6.27 7.73 -6.67
N ASP A 25 -5.02 8.18 -6.61
CA ASP A 25 -4.07 7.99 -7.70
C ASP A 25 -3.81 6.48 -7.94
N LYS A 26 -3.80 6.06 -9.20
CA LYS A 26 -3.48 4.68 -9.61
C LYS A 26 -2.13 4.21 -9.07
N GLU A 27 -1.14 5.10 -9.01
CA GLU A 27 0.20 4.78 -8.50
C GLU A 27 0.18 4.37 -7.02
N ILE A 28 -0.67 5.00 -6.22
CA ILE A 28 -0.84 4.64 -4.80
C ILE A 28 -1.45 3.23 -4.68
N VAL A 29 -2.41 2.90 -5.54
CA VAL A 29 -3.03 1.58 -5.55
C VAL A 29 -2.02 0.51 -5.99
N ILE A 30 -1.27 0.76 -7.07
CA ILE A 30 -0.23 -0.14 -7.57
C ILE A 30 0.87 -0.35 -6.52
N GLY A 31 1.40 0.70 -5.92
CA GLY A 31 2.43 0.60 -4.87
C GLY A 31 1.95 -0.17 -3.64
N SER A 32 0.65 -0.07 -3.31
CA SER A 32 0.03 -0.86 -2.25
C SER A 32 -0.02 -2.35 -2.61
N MET A 33 -0.32 -2.68 -3.87
CA MET A 33 -0.32 -4.05 -4.37
C MET A 33 1.10 -4.62 -4.42
N GLU A 34 2.08 -3.85 -4.90
CA GLU A 34 3.51 -4.24 -4.87
C GLU A 34 3.95 -4.59 -3.45
N SER A 35 3.63 -3.73 -2.47
CA SER A 35 3.94 -3.97 -1.05
C SER A 35 3.25 -5.22 -0.48
N ALA A 36 2.01 -5.48 -0.88
CA ALA A 36 1.27 -6.67 -0.45
C ALA A 36 1.88 -7.97 -1.02
N ILE A 37 2.24 -7.94 -2.30
CA ILE A 37 2.88 -9.06 -3.00
C ILE A 37 4.27 -9.32 -2.40
N GLN A 38 5.04 -8.25 -2.14
CA GLN A 38 6.34 -8.33 -1.50
C GLN A 38 6.25 -9.02 -0.13
N LYS A 39 5.28 -8.63 0.70
CA LYS A 39 5.06 -9.27 2.00
C LYS A 39 4.71 -10.76 1.88
N ALA A 40 3.89 -11.12 0.91
CA ALA A 40 3.56 -12.51 0.63
C ALA A 40 4.78 -13.30 0.11
N ALA A 41 5.61 -12.67 -0.73
CA ALA A 41 6.86 -13.26 -1.21
C ALA A 41 7.85 -13.50 -0.07
N LEU A 42 8.03 -12.54 0.84
CA LEU A 42 8.85 -12.69 2.03
C LEU A 42 8.38 -13.85 2.92
N THR A 43 7.07 -14.01 3.11
CA THR A 43 6.52 -15.12 3.87
C THR A 43 6.81 -16.47 3.22
N LYS A 44 6.85 -16.55 1.88
CA LYS A 44 7.08 -17.78 1.14
C LYS A 44 8.55 -18.12 0.97
N PHE A 45 9.39 -17.13 0.65
CA PHE A 45 10.80 -17.31 0.31
C PHE A 45 11.74 -17.05 1.48
N GLY A 46 11.23 -16.55 2.61
CA GLY A 46 11.99 -16.21 3.81
C GLY A 46 12.04 -14.71 4.06
N ASN A 47 11.84 -14.32 5.32
CA ASN A 47 11.80 -12.91 5.73
C ASN A 47 13.16 -12.22 5.68
N ASP A 48 14.24 -13.00 5.63
CA ASP A 48 15.62 -12.48 5.61
C ASP A 48 16.03 -12.02 4.20
N ASN A 49 15.32 -12.46 3.16
CA ASN A 49 15.59 -12.07 1.78
C ASN A 49 15.20 -10.61 1.51
N ASN A 50 15.96 -9.95 0.64
CA ASN A 50 15.58 -8.65 0.10
C ASN A 50 14.82 -8.88 -1.21
N ILE A 51 13.50 -8.80 -1.17
CA ILE A 51 12.63 -9.08 -2.32
C ILE A 51 12.02 -7.77 -2.81
N GLU A 52 12.14 -7.51 -4.09
CA GLU A 52 11.48 -6.40 -4.78
C GLU A 52 10.42 -6.93 -5.71
N VAL A 53 9.29 -6.22 -5.76
CA VAL A 53 8.15 -6.56 -6.61
C VAL A 53 7.81 -5.34 -7.45
N VAL A 54 7.73 -5.53 -8.74
CA VAL A 54 7.38 -4.48 -9.69
C VAL A 54 6.19 -4.94 -10.53
N ILE A 55 5.17 -4.09 -10.61
CA ILE A 55 4.02 -4.28 -11.49
C ILE A 55 4.17 -3.36 -12.70
N ASN A 56 4.20 -3.93 -13.88
CA ASN A 56 4.23 -3.14 -15.11
C ASN A 56 2.90 -2.39 -15.28
N ARG A 57 2.98 -1.07 -15.45
CA ARG A 57 1.82 -0.16 -15.50
C ARG A 57 0.97 -0.35 -16.76
N GLU A 58 1.56 -0.87 -17.83
CA GLU A 58 0.88 -1.05 -19.12
C GLU A 58 0.36 -2.48 -19.32
N SER A 59 1.20 -3.47 -19.00
CA SER A 59 0.86 -4.89 -19.25
C SER A 59 0.21 -5.57 -18.05
N GLY A 60 0.38 -5.03 -16.83
CA GLY A 60 -0.03 -5.68 -15.58
C GLY A 60 0.86 -6.86 -15.17
N ASP A 61 2.03 -7.02 -15.83
CA ASP A 61 2.97 -8.08 -15.48
C ASP A 61 3.56 -7.84 -14.09
N ILE A 62 3.61 -8.89 -13.29
CA ILE A 62 4.22 -8.87 -11.96
C ILE A 62 5.58 -9.54 -12.05
N THR A 63 6.63 -8.79 -11.79
CA THR A 63 8.00 -9.30 -11.67
C THR A 63 8.37 -9.33 -10.20
N ILE A 64 8.85 -10.48 -9.73
CA ILE A 64 9.32 -10.67 -8.36
C ILE A 64 10.80 -11.01 -8.45
N GLN A 65 11.62 -10.19 -7.81
CA GLN A 65 13.08 -10.31 -7.87
C GLN A 65 13.66 -10.31 -6.46
N LYS A 66 14.66 -11.16 -6.26
CA LYS A 66 15.53 -11.10 -5.10
C LYS A 66 16.66 -10.14 -5.42
N VAL A 67 16.88 -9.16 -4.58
CA VAL A 67 17.97 -8.19 -4.70
C VAL A 67 19.14 -8.64 -3.84
N LEU A 68 20.29 -8.81 -4.46
CA LEU A 68 21.52 -9.20 -3.79
C LEU A 68 22.58 -8.11 -3.99
N ASP A 69 23.23 -7.70 -2.91
CA ASP A 69 24.34 -6.76 -2.95
C ASP A 69 25.66 -7.51 -3.22
N ILE A 70 26.45 -7.04 -4.19
CA ILE A 70 27.74 -7.66 -4.52
C ILE A 70 28.79 -7.17 -3.53
N VAL A 71 29.35 -8.10 -2.76
CA VAL A 71 30.35 -7.81 -1.73
C VAL A 71 31.61 -8.65 -1.93
N GLU A 72 32.74 -8.25 -1.33
CA GLU A 72 33.96 -9.04 -1.34
C GLU A 72 33.86 -10.26 -0.43
N ASN A 73 33.30 -10.07 0.78
CA ASN A 73 33.07 -11.12 1.76
C ASN A 73 31.61 -11.16 2.14
N VAL A 74 30.94 -12.29 1.94
CA VAL A 74 29.56 -12.51 2.25
C VAL A 74 29.38 -12.75 3.75
N GLU A 75 28.67 -11.85 4.43
CA GLU A 75 28.24 -11.99 5.83
C GLU A 75 26.82 -12.55 5.92
N ASP A 76 25.94 -12.10 5.03
CA ASP A 76 24.54 -12.54 4.95
C ASP A 76 24.22 -13.14 3.56
N THR A 77 24.20 -14.45 3.48
CA THR A 77 23.88 -15.19 2.24
C THR A 77 22.48 -14.95 1.70
N ALA A 78 21.57 -14.36 2.50
CA ALA A 78 20.24 -14.01 2.05
C ALA A 78 20.21 -12.71 1.26
N ARG A 79 21.17 -11.79 1.47
CA ARG A 79 21.20 -10.45 0.89
C ARG A 79 22.43 -10.14 0.08
N GLU A 80 23.49 -10.92 0.28
CA GLU A 80 24.81 -10.65 -0.29
C GLU A 80 25.29 -11.79 -1.18
N ILE A 81 26.10 -11.46 -2.17
CA ILE A 81 26.68 -12.41 -3.11
C ILE A 81 28.11 -12.00 -3.46
N THR A 82 28.96 -12.98 -3.74
CA THR A 82 30.30 -12.69 -4.25
C THR A 82 30.28 -12.26 -5.71
N LEU A 83 31.27 -11.48 -6.15
CA LEU A 83 31.41 -11.07 -7.55
C LEU A 83 31.48 -12.27 -8.50
N SER A 84 32.10 -13.38 -8.06
CA SER A 84 32.23 -14.59 -8.87
C SER A 84 30.91 -15.31 -9.09
N ASP A 85 30.04 -15.32 -8.10
CA ASP A 85 28.74 -15.96 -8.20
C ASP A 85 27.71 -15.04 -8.89
N ALA A 86 27.83 -13.73 -8.69
CA ALA A 86 27.03 -12.72 -9.40
C ALA A 86 27.19 -12.85 -10.92
N LYS A 87 28.42 -13.04 -11.42
CA LYS A 87 28.72 -13.28 -12.85
C LYS A 87 28.14 -14.58 -13.42
N LYS A 88 27.79 -15.55 -12.56
CA LYS A 88 27.09 -16.78 -13.00
C LYS A 88 25.61 -16.56 -13.19
N ILE A 89 25.00 -15.70 -12.37
CA ILE A 89 23.57 -15.36 -12.43
C ILE A 89 23.31 -14.44 -13.62
N ASP A 90 24.08 -13.38 -13.77
CA ASP A 90 23.98 -12.43 -14.88
C ASP A 90 25.25 -12.51 -15.76
N SER A 91 25.31 -13.54 -16.59
CA SER A 91 26.43 -13.75 -17.53
C SER A 91 26.49 -12.73 -18.67
N ALA A 92 25.43 -11.95 -18.86
CA ALA A 92 25.35 -10.93 -19.92
C ALA A 92 26.03 -9.61 -19.50
N ASN A 93 26.17 -9.36 -18.22
CA ASN A 93 26.70 -8.11 -17.68
C ASN A 93 28.13 -8.29 -17.18
N ASN A 94 29.11 -8.01 -18.04
CA ASN A 94 30.53 -8.17 -17.73
C ASN A 94 31.13 -7.06 -16.83
N ASP A 95 30.40 -5.97 -16.61
CA ASP A 95 30.88 -4.76 -15.91
C ASP A 95 30.49 -4.70 -14.42
N LEU A 96 30.02 -5.83 -13.85
CA LEU A 96 29.65 -5.92 -12.44
C LEU A 96 30.84 -5.63 -11.51
N LYS A 97 30.63 -4.78 -10.52
CA LYS A 97 31.61 -4.36 -9.50
C LYS A 97 31.09 -4.63 -8.10
N VAL A 98 32.02 -4.70 -7.17
CA VAL A 98 31.65 -4.73 -5.74
C VAL A 98 30.93 -3.42 -5.38
N GLY A 99 29.78 -3.55 -4.75
CA GLY A 99 28.86 -2.46 -4.43
C GLY A 99 27.67 -2.33 -5.39
N ASP A 100 27.66 -3.08 -6.50
CA ASP A 100 26.50 -3.14 -7.40
C ASP A 100 25.43 -4.10 -6.85
N LYS A 101 24.23 -3.99 -7.39
CA LYS A 101 23.12 -4.88 -7.07
C LYS A 101 22.82 -5.80 -8.24
N ILE A 102 22.53 -7.04 -7.93
CA ILE A 102 22.05 -8.01 -8.90
C ILE A 102 20.63 -8.44 -8.57
N PHE A 103 19.85 -8.70 -9.61
CA PHE A 103 18.45 -9.09 -9.52
C PHE A 103 18.30 -10.53 -9.99
N GLU A 104 17.87 -11.40 -9.10
CA GLU A 104 17.53 -12.79 -9.41
C GLU A 104 16.01 -12.92 -9.51
N GLU A 105 15.50 -13.25 -10.71
CA GLU A 105 14.07 -13.46 -10.89
C GLU A 105 13.60 -14.68 -10.10
N LEU A 106 12.58 -14.46 -9.26
CA LEU A 106 11.92 -15.52 -8.53
C LEU A 106 10.71 -16.04 -9.30
N PRO A 107 10.39 -17.34 -9.16
CA PRO A 107 9.22 -17.91 -9.81
C PRO A 107 7.95 -17.20 -9.34
N GLN A 108 7.01 -16.99 -10.26
CA GLN A 108 5.72 -16.38 -9.95
C GLN A 108 5.06 -17.13 -8.80
N ILE A 109 4.58 -16.38 -7.82
CA ILE A 109 3.89 -16.93 -6.67
C ILE A 109 2.45 -17.19 -7.08
N ASP A 110 2.02 -18.43 -6.92
CA ASP A 110 0.59 -18.75 -6.94
C ASP A 110 0.00 -18.21 -5.62
N PHE A 111 -0.76 -17.11 -5.72
CA PHE A 111 -1.37 -16.45 -4.58
C PHE A 111 -2.40 -17.37 -3.95
N GLY A 112 -1.95 -18.24 -3.07
CA GLY A 112 -2.84 -19.00 -2.20
C GLY A 112 -3.72 -18.08 -1.34
N ARG A 113 -4.76 -18.64 -0.76
CA ARG A 113 -5.78 -17.93 0.02
C ARG A 113 -5.21 -16.92 1.04
N ILE A 114 -4.06 -17.24 1.65
CA ILE A 114 -3.40 -16.40 2.67
C ILE A 114 -2.76 -15.16 2.05
N ALA A 115 -2.10 -15.31 0.91
CA ALA A 115 -1.49 -14.20 0.19
C ALA A 115 -2.55 -13.22 -0.35
N ALA A 116 -3.67 -13.75 -0.88
CA ALA A 116 -4.79 -12.93 -1.33
C ALA A 116 -5.44 -12.14 -0.18
N GLN A 117 -5.58 -12.72 1.00
CA GLN A 117 -6.10 -12.02 2.18
C GLN A 117 -5.15 -10.94 2.67
N SER A 118 -3.84 -11.22 2.73
CA SER A 118 -2.83 -10.23 3.12
C SER A 118 -2.78 -9.07 2.13
N ALA A 119 -2.81 -9.35 0.83
CA ALA A 119 -2.88 -8.33 -0.21
C ALA A 119 -4.12 -7.44 -0.05
N LYS A 120 -5.29 -8.04 0.13
CA LYS A 120 -6.54 -7.30 0.36
C LYS A 120 -6.46 -6.39 1.58
N GLN A 121 -5.86 -6.87 2.67
CA GLN A 121 -5.71 -6.08 3.90
C GLN A 121 -4.77 -4.89 3.72
N VAL A 122 -3.62 -5.09 3.06
CA VAL A 122 -2.66 -4.00 2.79
C VAL A 122 -3.26 -2.96 1.84
N ILE A 123 -3.93 -3.40 0.77
CA ILE A 123 -4.65 -2.50 -0.14
C ILE A 123 -5.70 -1.69 0.63
N SER A 124 -6.53 -2.35 1.42
CA SER A 124 -7.56 -1.68 2.23
C SER A 124 -6.97 -0.68 3.23
N SER A 125 -5.81 -1.00 3.83
CA SER A 125 -5.11 -0.10 4.76
C SER A 125 -4.55 1.12 4.03
N ARG A 126 -3.91 0.94 2.88
CA ARG A 126 -3.35 2.04 2.08
C ARG A 126 -4.42 2.94 1.48
N VAL A 127 -5.54 2.35 1.04
CA VAL A 127 -6.69 3.12 0.58
C VAL A 127 -7.23 4.02 1.70
N ARG A 128 -7.39 3.49 2.92
CA ARG A 128 -7.81 4.29 4.08
C ARG A 128 -6.82 5.41 4.42
N GLU A 129 -5.53 5.13 4.34
CA GLU A 129 -4.48 6.11 4.59
C GLU A 129 -4.53 7.25 3.55
N ALA A 130 -4.69 6.92 2.27
CA ALA A 130 -4.84 7.89 1.20
C ALA A 130 -6.13 8.74 1.34
N GLU A 131 -7.26 8.11 1.70
CA GLU A 131 -8.51 8.81 2.01
C GLU A 131 -8.32 9.79 3.19
N LYS A 132 -7.62 9.35 4.24
CA LYS A 132 -7.32 10.18 5.41
C LYS A 132 -6.44 11.38 5.06
N ASN A 133 -5.39 11.17 4.25
CA ASN A 133 -4.51 12.24 3.81
C ASN A 133 -5.26 13.26 2.96
N ARG A 134 -6.12 12.81 2.03
CA ARG A 134 -6.96 13.69 1.24
C ARG A 134 -7.93 14.50 2.10
N GLN A 135 -8.58 13.85 3.08
CA GLN A 135 -9.44 14.55 4.04
C GLN A 135 -8.64 15.61 4.81
N TYR A 136 -7.42 15.27 5.24
CA TYR A 136 -6.54 16.21 5.91
C TYR A 136 -6.21 17.44 5.04
N GLU A 137 -5.86 17.22 3.77
CA GLU A 137 -5.61 18.30 2.80
C GLU A 137 -6.86 19.18 2.57
N ASP A 138 -8.06 18.59 2.48
CA ASP A 138 -9.32 19.32 2.32
C ASP A 138 -9.64 20.23 3.52
N PHE A 139 -9.09 19.96 4.70
CA PHE A 139 -9.42 20.68 5.94
C PHE A 139 -8.26 21.47 6.57
N ILE A 140 -7.00 21.27 6.15
CA ILE A 140 -5.83 21.95 6.74
C ILE A 140 -5.94 23.48 6.60
N ASP A 141 -6.41 23.97 5.45
CA ASP A 141 -6.57 25.42 5.18
C ASP A 141 -7.80 26.02 5.89
N LYS A 142 -8.61 25.17 6.53
CA LYS A 142 -9.82 25.59 7.25
C LYS A 142 -9.62 25.62 8.76
N GLN A 143 -8.39 25.44 9.21
CA GLN A 143 -8.05 25.63 10.60
C GLN A 143 -8.40 27.05 11.04
N ASP A 144 -8.95 27.20 12.24
CA ASP A 144 -9.40 28.47 12.82
C ASP A 144 -10.56 29.16 12.07
N GLN A 145 -11.23 28.45 11.13
CA GLN A 145 -12.41 28.94 10.45
C GLN A 145 -13.70 28.33 11.00
N ILE A 146 -14.79 29.09 10.87
CA ILE A 146 -16.13 28.60 11.25
C ILE A 146 -16.63 27.68 10.14
N LEU A 147 -16.96 26.44 10.49
CA LEU A 147 -17.54 25.47 9.59
C LEU A 147 -18.99 25.18 9.98
N SER A 148 -19.83 24.95 8.97
CA SER A 148 -21.20 24.50 9.17
C SER A 148 -21.30 23.00 8.93
N GLY A 149 -21.99 22.27 9.80
CA GLY A 149 -22.21 20.84 9.67
C GLY A 149 -23.55 20.41 10.25
N ILE A 150 -23.93 19.18 10.03
CA ILE A 150 -25.18 18.59 10.53
C ILE A 150 -24.83 17.60 11.64
N ILE A 151 -25.50 17.68 12.77
CA ILE A 151 -25.33 16.74 13.87
C ILE A 151 -25.78 15.36 13.45
N LYS A 152 -24.81 14.42 13.36
CA LYS A 152 -25.05 13.04 12.93
C LYS A 152 -25.45 12.15 14.10
N ARG A 153 -24.77 12.28 15.23
CA ARG A 153 -25.03 11.50 16.45
C ARG A 153 -24.32 12.10 17.68
N LEU A 154 -24.79 11.67 18.83
CA LEU A 154 -24.18 11.98 20.11
C LEU A 154 -23.55 10.70 20.67
N GLU A 155 -22.26 10.75 20.99
CA GLU A 155 -21.51 9.61 21.52
C GLU A 155 -20.72 9.98 22.78
N TYR A 156 -21.01 9.34 23.89
CA TYR A 156 -20.35 9.57 25.19
C TYR A 156 -20.27 11.03 25.63
N GLY A 157 -21.28 11.82 25.25
CA GLY A 157 -21.34 13.26 25.53
C GLY A 157 -20.65 14.14 24.49
N ASN A 158 -19.93 13.57 23.52
CA ASN A 158 -19.40 14.29 22.36
C ASN A 158 -20.43 14.37 21.25
N VAL A 159 -20.33 15.39 20.43
CA VAL A 159 -21.20 15.57 19.25
C VAL A 159 -20.42 15.25 17.98
N ILE A 160 -20.94 14.34 17.19
CA ILE A 160 -20.39 14.01 15.89
C ILE A 160 -21.15 14.79 14.83
N VAL A 161 -20.43 15.61 14.09
CA VAL A 161 -20.96 16.53 13.07
C VAL A 161 -20.49 16.08 11.69
N ASP A 162 -21.42 15.98 10.76
CA ASP A 162 -21.13 15.74 9.36
C ASP A 162 -20.80 17.07 8.66
N LEU A 163 -19.59 17.19 8.17
CA LEU A 163 -19.07 18.34 7.42
C LEU A 163 -19.13 18.11 5.89
N GLY A 164 -19.80 17.05 5.44
CA GLY A 164 -19.95 16.65 4.04
C GLY A 164 -18.81 15.79 3.52
N LYS A 165 -17.56 16.19 3.71
CA LYS A 165 -16.37 15.44 3.28
C LYS A 165 -15.70 14.65 4.40
N ALA A 166 -15.94 15.03 5.65
CA ALA A 166 -15.41 14.36 6.85
C ALA A 166 -16.38 14.52 8.02
N GLU A 167 -16.21 13.69 9.05
CA GLU A 167 -16.89 13.85 10.32
C GLU A 167 -16.01 14.67 11.28
N GLY A 168 -16.58 15.71 11.86
CA GLY A 168 -15.97 16.46 12.97
C GLY A 168 -16.46 15.95 14.31
N VAL A 169 -15.64 16.08 15.35
CA VAL A 169 -16.00 15.76 16.72
C VAL A 169 -15.90 17.01 17.58
N ILE A 170 -17.02 17.41 18.20
CA ILE A 170 -17.02 18.45 19.25
C ILE A 170 -16.99 17.73 20.59
N LYS A 171 -15.94 17.95 21.37
CA LYS A 171 -15.79 17.32 22.67
C LYS A 171 -16.79 17.90 23.66
N LYS A 172 -17.20 17.10 24.64
CA LYS A 172 -18.13 17.51 25.69
C LYS A 172 -17.73 18.82 26.40
N ASP A 173 -16.44 18.98 26.61
CA ASP A 173 -15.88 20.13 27.35
C ASP A 173 -15.93 21.43 26.51
N GLU A 174 -16.11 21.32 25.19
CA GLU A 174 -16.20 22.44 24.25
C GLU A 174 -17.68 22.82 23.95
N LEU A 175 -18.63 22.07 24.50
CA LEU A 175 -20.06 22.34 24.30
C LEU A 175 -20.55 23.46 25.20
N ILE A 176 -21.55 24.21 24.72
CA ILE A 176 -22.23 25.23 25.50
C ILE A 176 -23.00 24.54 26.65
N PRO A 177 -22.75 24.88 27.92
CA PRO A 177 -23.44 24.27 29.04
C PRO A 177 -24.96 24.44 28.94
N ARG A 178 -25.69 23.33 29.14
CA ARG A 178 -27.18 23.27 29.10
C ARG A 178 -27.79 23.40 27.72
N GLU A 179 -27.02 23.37 26.63
CA GLU A 179 -27.56 23.30 25.29
C GLU A 179 -28.05 21.87 24.99
N ILE A 180 -29.26 21.79 24.46
CA ILE A 180 -29.87 20.51 24.06
C ILE A 180 -29.70 20.37 22.55
N LEU A 181 -28.73 19.55 22.15
CA LEU A 181 -28.43 19.27 20.75
C LEU A 181 -29.17 18.02 20.28
N LYS A 182 -29.76 18.07 19.09
CA LYS A 182 -30.50 16.96 18.50
C LYS A 182 -29.88 16.53 17.17
N THR A 183 -29.95 15.24 16.89
CA THR A 183 -29.55 14.69 15.60
C THR A 183 -30.33 15.36 14.47
N GLY A 184 -29.63 15.78 13.41
CA GLY A 184 -30.21 16.48 12.26
C GLY A 184 -30.21 18.00 12.36
N GLU A 185 -29.87 18.60 13.51
CA GLU A 185 -29.67 20.05 13.64
C GLU A 185 -28.35 20.49 12.98
N ARG A 186 -28.30 21.77 12.56
CA ARG A 186 -27.12 22.34 11.87
C ARG A 186 -26.44 23.36 12.77
#